data_0f211f1294c58b1b34ab990c3a3d923e
#
_entry.id   0f211f1294c58b1b34ab990c3a3d923e
#
_cell.length_a   1.000
_cell.length_b   1.000
_cell.length_c   1.000
_cell.angle_alpha   90.00
_cell.angle_beta   90.00
_cell.angle_gamma   90.00
#
_symmetry.space_group_name_H-M   'P 1'
#
loop_
_entity.id
_entity.type
_entity.pdbx_description
1 polymer ?
#
loop_
_entity_poly.entity_id
_entity_poly.type
_entity_poly.pdbx_seq_one_letter_code
_entity_poly.pdbx_strand_id
1 'polypeptide(L)'
;ALHYEKMGSLNAKEKVRVLLAQALFGKPDNLLLDEPTNDLDVNTIMWLENYLSNYENTVLVVSHDRHFLDAISTHIIDIDYSDINLFSGNYSFWYESSQLAARQQANQNKKAEEKKKELMEFIQRFSANVAKSKQTTSRKKMLEKLNVEEIKPSMRKYPGIIFQPERETGTKILAVDGLSKTVNGEKLFDKVSFTIEKGDKVAFLSREPRAITTLFEIIAGHDQPDSGMVEWGVTINSAYLPLNNSDFFNNELSIVDWLAQFSDDTSELYLRGYLGKMLFSGDEIYKKVNVLSGGEKMRCMIARMQLRNANCLILDTPTNHLDMESIQAFNNNLKLFKGNILFSSHDHEFINTVANRIIELTPNGSIDKLMTYEDYIHDDRVKELKEKLYNTAD
;
A
#
# COMPACT_ATOMS: atom_id res chain seq x y z
N ALA A 1 31.48 -11.14 -10.65
CA ALA A 1 32.02 -10.32 -9.57
C ALA A 1 31.96 -8.86 -9.99
N LEU A 2 31.05 -8.07 -9.39
CA LEU A 2 30.75 -6.67 -9.79
C LEU A 2 31.85 -5.67 -9.42
N HIS A 3 32.91 -6.10 -8.72
CA HIS A 3 33.94 -5.20 -8.15
C HIS A 3 34.72 -4.35 -9.17
N TYR A 4 34.72 -4.73 -10.43
CA TYR A 4 35.43 -4.01 -11.50
C TYR A 4 34.49 -3.33 -12.51
N GLU A 5 33.17 -3.45 -12.28
CA GLU A 5 32.18 -2.82 -13.15
C GLU A 5 32.04 -1.33 -12.86
N LYS A 6 31.74 -0.55 -13.91
CA LYS A 6 31.47 0.89 -13.73
C LYS A 6 30.06 1.08 -13.16
N MET A 7 29.89 2.03 -12.23
CA MET A 7 28.58 2.37 -11.67
C MET A 7 27.49 2.63 -12.73
N GLY A 8 27.88 3.14 -13.91
CA GLY A 8 26.96 3.40 -15.00
C GLY A 8 26.37 2.12 -15.64
N SER A 9 27.10 1.00 -15.61
CA SER A 9 26.66 -0.28 -16.15
C SER A 9 25.81 -1.12 -15.18
N LEU A 10 25.77 -0.75 -13.91
CA LEU A 10 25.00 -1.45 -12.88
C LEU A 10 23.50 -1.17 -13.02
N ASN A 11 22.68 -2.16 -12.73
CA ASN A 11 21.23 -1.99 -12.63
C ASN A 11 20.85 -1.23 -11.33
N ALA A 12 19.58 -0.84 -11.19
CA ALA A 12 19.11 -0.05 -10.04
C ALA A 12 19.39 -0.74 -8.71
N LYS A 13 19.08 -2.03 -8.57
CA LYS A 13 19.31 -2.82 -7.35
C LYS A 13 20.79 -2.89 -6.96
N GLU A 14 21.66 -3.11 -7.93
CA GLU A 14 23.11 -3.17 -7.72
C GLU A 14 23.66 -1.81 -7.29
N LYS A 15 23.17 -0.71 -7.89
CA LYS A 15 23.54 0.66 -7.48
C LYS A 15 23.16 0.93 -6.03
N VAL A 16 21.95 0.59 -5.60
CA VAL A 16 21.50 0.79 -4.22
C VAL A 16 22.37 0.01 -3.24
N ARG A 17 22.72 -1.26 -3.56
CA ARG A 17 23.64 -2.06 -2.73
C ARG A 17 25.03 -1.43 -2.60
N VAL A 18 25.57 -0.86 -3.69
CA VAL A 18 26.87 -0.19 -3.65
C VAL A 18 26.81 1.09 -2.83
N LEU A 19 25.75 1.90 -2.99
CA LEU A 19 25.56 3.12 -2.19
C LEU A 19 25.38 2.80 -0.70
N LEU A 20 24.64 1.74 -0.39
CA LEU A 20 24.49 1.25 0.99
C LEU A 20 25.83 0.80 1.57
N ALA A 21 26.61 0.01 0.82
CA ALA A 21 27.95 -0.39 1.23
C ALA A 21 28.88 0.82 1.47
N GLN A 22 28.76 1.85 0.64
CA GLN A 22 29.50 3.10 0.80
C GLN A 22 29.09 3.85 2.08
N ALA A 23 27.79 3.95 2.36
CA ALA A 23 27.27 4.62 3.56
C ALA A 23 27.71 3.91 4.85
N LEU A 24 27.78 2.58 4.83
CA LEU A 24 28.18 1.76 5.99
C LEU A 24 29.70 1.62 6.15
N PHE A 25 30.45 2.03 5.13
CA PHE A 25 31.92 1.90 5.17
C PHE A 25 32.52 2.82 6.23
N GLY A 26 33.41 2.25 7.05
CA GLY A 26 34.11 3.00 8.10
C GLY A 26 33.33 3.15 9.41
N LYS A 27 32.14 2.54 9.56
CA LYS A 27 31.30 2.61 10.76
C LYS A 27 31.07 4.04 11.25
N PRO A 28 30.35 4.89 10.50
CA PRO A 28 30.14 6.27 10.85
C PRO A 28 29.44 6.45 12.20
N ASP A 29 29.71 7.53 12.94
CA ASP A 29 29.03 7.84 14.21
C ASP A 29 27.54 8.17 14.02
N ASN A 30 27.20 8.75 12.86
CA ASN A 30 25.82 9.05 12.48
C ASN A 30 25.55 8.53 11.07
N LEU A 31 24.54 7.67 10.95
CA LEU A 31 24.10 7.10 9.70
C LEU A 31 22.74 7.68 9.32
N LEU A 32 22.64 8.28 8.14
CA LEU A 32 21.42 8.86 7.61
C LEU A 32 20.99 8.04 6.38
N LEU A 33 19.81 7.44 6.44
CA LEU A 33 19.26 6.60 5.38
C LEU A 33 17.89 7.13 4.97
N ASP A 34 17.72 7.39 3.67
CA ASP A 34 16.45 7.79 3.08
C ASP A 34 15.95 6.69 2.16
N GLU A 35 14.80 6.09 2.53
CA GLU A 35 14.15 4.96 1.84
C GLU A 35 15.13 3.82 1.48
N PRO A 36 15.92 3.28 2.43
CA PRO A 36 16.98 2.32 2.13
C PRO A 36 16.49 0.95 1.67
N THR A 37 15.20 0.63 1.87
CA THR A 37 14.59 -0.64 1.47
C THR A 37 14.11 -0.65 0.02
N ASN A 38 14.00 0.53 -0.62
CA ASN A 38 13.57 0.62 -2.01
C ASN A 38 14.54 -0.11 -2.94
N ASP A 39 13.99 -0.84 -3.90
CA ASP A 39 14.73 -1.63 -4.87
C ASP A 39 15.65 -2.73 -4.30
N LEU A 40 15.56 -3.05 -3.01
CA LEU A 40 16.25 -4.18 -2.40
C LEU A 40 15.40 -5.45 -2.45
N ASP A 41 16.05 -6.60 -2.52
CA ASP A 41 15.39 -7.89 -2.32
C ASP A 41 15.26 -8.21 -0.82
N VAL A 42 14.30 -9.09 -0.50
CA VAL A 42 13.95 -9.46 0.88
C VAL A 42 15.17 -9.91 1.69
N ASN A 43 16.10 -10.67 1.11
CA ASN A 43 17.30 -11.15 1.82
C ASN A 43 18.23 -9.99 2.18
N THR A 44 18.36 -9.00 1.28
CA THR A 44 19.16 -7.80 1.53
C THR A 44 18.50 -6.92 2.60
N ILE A 45 17.16 -6.80 2.60
CA ILE A 45 16.40 -6.08 3.64
C ILE A 45 16.61 -6.76 4.99
N MET A 46 16.41 -8.07 5.10
CA MET A 46 16.64 -8.82 6.35
C MET A 46 18.08 -8.69 6.86
N TRP A 47 19.05 -8.69 5.97
CA TRP A 47 20.44 -8.43 6.34
C TRP A 47 20.63 -7.02 6.89
N LEU A 48 20.01 -6.01 6.25
CA LEU A 48 20.09 -4.62 6.69
C LEU A 48 19.42 -4.41 8.05
N GLU A 49 18.25 -5.02 8.28
CA GLU A 49 17.56 -5.04 9.57
C GLU A 49 18.48 -5.58 10.67
N ASN A 50 19.06 -6.75 10.46
CA ASN A 50 19.97 -7.36 11.42
C ASN A 50 21.23 -6.50 11.65
N TYR A 51 21.75 -5.87 10.62
CA TYR A 51 22.91 -4.98 10.74
C TYR A 51 22.58 -3.74 11.56
N LEU A 52 21.46 -3.06 11.24
CA LEU A 52 21.06 -1.81 11.90
C LEU A 52 20.56 -2.03 13.34
N SER A 53 19.90 -3.15 13.63
CA SER A 53 19.48 -3.51 14.99
C SER A 53 20.67 -3.67 15.95
N ASN A 54 21.83 -4.04 15.42
CA ASN A 54 23.09 -4.21 16.19
C ASN A 54 24.04 -3.02 16.02
N TYR A 55 23.59 -1.92 15.40
CA TYR A 55 24.44 -0.76 15.19
C TYR A 55 24.57 0.04 16.47
N GLU A 56 25.80 0.26 16.94
CA GLU A 56 26.07 0.87 18.24
C GLU A 56 25.90 2.40 18.24
N ASN A 57 25.96 3.02 17.05
CA ASN A 57 25.91 4.47 16.89
C ASN A 57 24.51 4.94 16.47
N THR A 58 24.36 6.23 16.22
CA THR A 58 23.08 6.84 15.87
C THR A 58 22.70 6.54 14.42
N VAL A 59 21.49 6.00 14.23
CA VAL A 59 20.88 5.79 12.92
C VAL A 59 19.62 6.63 12.81
N LEU A 60 19.51 7.43 11.77
CA LEU A 60 18.30 8.15 11.40
C LEU A 60 17.81 7.63 10.06
N VAL A 61 16.60 7.04 10.06
CA VAL A 61 16.01 6.41 8.87
C VAL A 61 14.68 7.06 8.54
N VAL A 62 14.48 7.32 7.25
CA VAL A 62 13.16 7.60 6.67
C VAL A 62 12.77 6.39 5.84
N SER A 63 11.61 5.79 6.11
CA SER A 63 11.11 4.66 5.35
C SER A 63 9.58 4.57 5.39
N HIS A 64 9.00 4.03 4.33
CA HIS A 64 7.59 3.64 4.25
C HIS A 64 7.37 2.15 4.56
N ASP A 65 8.43 1.39 4.77
CA ASP A 65 8.38 -0.01 5.16
C ASP A 65 8.20 -0.13 6.69
N ARG A 66 6.97 -0.49 7.08
CA ARG A 66 6.59 -0.60 8.51
C ARG A 66 7.31 -1.74 9.21
N HIS A 67 7.48 -2.88 8.55
CA HIS A 67 8.21 -4.02 9.11
C HIS A 67 9.66 -3.63 9.41
N PHE A 68 10.31 -3.00 8.45
CA PHE A 68 11.66 -2.50 8.60
C PHE A 68 11.77 -1.49 9.75
N LEU A 69 10.84 -0.52 9.83
CA LEU A 69 10.82 0.43 10.94
C LEU A 69 10.61 -0.25 12.30
N ASP A 70 9.70 -1.24 12.38
CA ASP A 70 9.46 -1.99 13.62
C ASP A 70 10.68 -2.81 14.05
N ALA A 71 11.42 -3.36 13.11
CA ALA A 71 12.60 -4.18 13.38
C ALA A 71 13.78 -3.37 13.94
N ILE A 72 13.95 -2.11 13.48
CA ILE A 72 15.17 -1.33 13.79
C ILE A 72 14.95 -0.16 14.73
N SER A 73 13.70 0.36 14.85
CA SER A 73 13.46 1.62 15.56
C SER A 73 13.37 1.44 17.07
N THR A 74 14.10 2.24 17.80
CA THR A 74 13.96 2.45 19.26
C THR A 74 13.11 3.69 19.57
N HIS A 75 13.06 4.63 18.63
CA HIS A 75 12.29 5.88 18.73
C HIS A 75 11.70 6.21 17.37
N ILE A 76 10.54 6.85 17.38
CA ILE A 76 9.88 7.41 16.19
C ILE A 76 9.87 8.93 16.29
N ILE A 77 10.32 9.59 15.24
CA ILE A 77 10.22 11.04 15.05
C ILE A 77 9.01 11.29 14.14
N ASP A 78 8.00 11.92 14.69
CA ASP A 78 6.80 12.30 13.99
C ASP A 78 6.82 13.79 13.64
N ILE A 79 6.75 14.10 12.36
CA ILE A 79 6.73 15.47 11.83
C ILE A 79 5.32 15.76 11.32
N ASP A 80 4.54 16.51 12.10
CA ASP A 80 3.18 16.92 11.72
C ASP A 80 2.95 18.37 12.15
N TYR A 81 2.22 19.18 11.37
CA TYR A 81 1.93 20.60 11.64
C TYR A 81 3.15 21.52 11.86
N SER A 82 4.26 21.21 11.23
CA SER A 82 5.54 21.90 11.45
C SER A 82 6.11 21.71 12.88
N ASP A 83 5.56 20.79 13.63
CA ASP A 83 6.05 20.35 14.93
C ASP A 83 6.78 19.01 14.78
N ILE A 84 7.80 18.80 15.60
CA ILE A 84 8.58 17.56 15.65
C ILE A 84 8.35 16.92 17.01
N ASN A 85 7.76 15.72 17.00
CA ASN A 85 7.47 14.97 18.20
C ASN A 85 8.32 13.69 18.24
N LEU A 86 9.01 13.45 19.34
CA LEU A 86 9.79 12.24 19.56
C LEU A 86 9.02 11.29 20.47
N PHE A 87 8.85 10.06 20.00
CA PHE A 87 8.20 8.98 20.73
C PHE A 87 9.17 7.84 21.00
N SER A 88 9.20 7.30 22.19
CA SER A 88 9.94 6.09 22.52
C SER A 88 9.13 4.86 22.12
N GLY A 89 9.77 3.91 21.47
CA GLY A 89 9.16 2.69 20.97
C GLY A 89 9.31 2.55 19.45
N ASN A 90 8.81 1.45 18.92
CA ASN A 90 8.80 1.16 17.48
C ASN A 90 7.59 1.81 16.77
N TYR A 91 7.50 1.60 15.46
CA TYR A 91 6.44 2.18 14.64
C TYR A 91 5.04 1.70 15.05
N SER A 92 4.85 0.40 15.28
CA SER A 92 3.56 -0.18 15.68
C SER A 92 3.06 0.41 16.99
N PHE A 93 3.93 0.52 18.00
CA PHE A 93 3.57 1.14 19.28
C PHE A 93 3.18 2.61 19.12
N TRP A 94 3.96 3.38 18.36
CA TRP A 94 3.65 4.77 18.06
C TRP A 94 2.30 4.89 17.35
N TYR A 95 2.06 4.06 16.33
CA TYR A 95 0.83 4.08 15.53
C TYR A 95 -0.40 3.79 16.39
N GLU A 96 -0.40 2.73 17.19
CA GLU A 96 -1.49 2.39 18.09
C GLU A 96 -1.77 3.50 19.11
N SER A 97 -0.71 4.04 19.72
CA SER A 97 -0.79 5.13 20.68
C SER A 97 -1.37 6.41 20.05
N SER A 98 -0.94 6.76 18.85
CA SER A 98 -1.41 7.93 18.11
C SER A 98 -2.89 7.80 17.71
N GLN A 99 -3.32 6.61 17.26
CA GLN A 99 -4.71 6.31 16.94
C GLN A 99 -5.61 6.38 18.19
N LEU A 100 -5.15 5.86 19.32
CA LEU A 100 -5.87 5.94 20.59
C LEU A 100 -6.04 7.40 21.04
N ALA A 101 -4.95 8.17 20.99
CA ALA A 101 -4.97 9.59 21.35
C ALA A 101 -5.93 10.38 20.45
N ALA A 102 -5.89 10.16 19.13
CA ALA A 102 -6.78 10.80 18.17
C ALA A 102 -8.26 10.47 18.44
N ARG A 103 -8.58 9.20 18.74
CA ARG A 103 -9.96 8.79 19.11
C ARG A 103 -10.44 9.42 20.42
N GLN A 104 -9.58 9.47 21.42
CA GLN A 104 -9.90 10.11 22.72
C GLN A 104 -10.17 11.59 22.53
N GLN A 105 -9.34 12.29 21.77
CA GLN A 105 -9.48 13.70 21.48
C GLN A 105 -10.75 14.00 20.67
N ALA A 106 -11.05 13.19 19.62
CA ALA A 106 -12.28 13.30 18.85
C ALA A 106 -13.53 13.14 19.74
N ASN A 107 -13.52 12.18 20.67
CA ASN A 107 -14.61 11.96 21.61
C ASN A 107 -14.75 13.12 22.62
N GLN A 108 -13.65 13.69 23.09
CA GLN A 108 -13.66 14.86 23.98
C GLN A 108 -14.25 16.08 23.27
N ASN A 109 -13.85 16.32 22.03
CA ASN A 109 -14.36 17.43 21.22
C ASN A 109 -15.84 17.29 20.91
N LYS A 110 -16.29 16.09 20.53
CA LYS A 110 -17.71 15.83 20.31
C LYS A 110 -18.54 16.19 21.56
N LYS A 111 -18.09 15.75 22.75
CA LYS A 111 -18.74 16.10 24.03
C LYS A 111 -18.69 17.61 24.30
N ALA A 112 -17.58 18.27 23.98
CA ALA A 112 -17.43 19.72 24.15
C ALA A 112 -18.35 20.50 23.19
N GLU A 113 -18.48 20.07 21.93
CA GLU A 113 -19.40 20.66 20.95
C GLU A 113 -20.88 20.47 21.36
N GLU A 114 -21.26 19.27 21.78
CA GLU A 114 -22.60 19.00 22.30
C GLU A 114 -22.92 19.93 23.49
N LYS A 115 -21.99 20.05 24.44
CA LYS A 115 -22.12 20.94 25.59
C LYS A 115 -22.18 22.41 25.20
N LYS A 116 -21.38 22.83 24.20
CA LYS A 116 -21.42 24.19 23.64
C LYS A 116 -22.78 24.50 23.03
N LYS A 117 -23.33 23.55 22.27
CA LYS A 117 -24.66 23.66 21.66
C LYS A 117 -25.76 23.80 22.73
N GLU A 118 -25.77 22.93 23.72
CA GLU A 118 -26.73 23.03 24.85
C GLU A 118 -26.67 24.36 25.58
N LEU A 119 -25.45 24.87 25.84
CA LEU A 119 -25.26 26.15 26.53
C LEU A 119 -25.74 27.31 25.66
N MET A 120 -25.44 27.28 24.36
CA MET A 120 -25.91 28.31 23.40
C MET A 120 -27.43 28.31 23.27
N GLU A 121 -28.09 27.18 23.12
CA GLU A 121 -29.55 27.06 23.04
C GLU A 121 -30.21 27.56 24.31
N PHE A 122 -29.65 27.25 25.49
CA PHE A 122 -30.17 27.78 26.75
C PHE A 122 -30.02 29.30 26.84
N ILE A 123 -28.84 29.81 26.50
CA ILE A 123 -28.58 31.28 26.52
C ILE A 123 -29.55 32.01 25.60
N GLN A 124 -29.74 31.48 24.36
CA GLN A 124 -30.65 32.05 23.38
C GLN A 124 -32.09 32.05 23.86
N ARG A 125 -32.57 30.93 24.44
CA ARG A 125 -33.96 30.78 24.94
C ARG A 125 -34.27 31.67 26.11
N PHE A 126 -33.31 31.97 26.99
CA PHE A 126 -33.52 32.65 28.23
C PHE A 126 -32.81 34.02 28.35
N SER A 127 -32.27 34.54 27.28
CA SER A 127 -31.50 35.79 27.26
C SER A 127 -32.32 37.00 27.73
N ALA A 128 -33.60 37.05 27.43
CA ALA A 128 -34.51 38.13 27.81
C ALA A 128 -35.28 37.89 29.12
N ASN A 129 -35.05 36.77 29.85
CA ASN A 129 -35.79 36.41 31.05
C ASN A 129 -35.06 36.88 32.31
N VAL A 130 -35.60 37.91 32.96
CA VAL A 130 -35.02 38.52 34.14
C VAL A 130 -34.87 37.53 35.31
N ALA A 131 -35.84 36.62 35.51
CA ALA A 131 -35.79 35.61 36.58
C ALA A 131 -34.65 34.58 36.39
N LYS A 132 -34.20 34.37 35.17
CA LYS A 132 -33.09 33.44 34.80
C LYS A 132 -31.75 34.13 34.51
N SER A 133 -31.65 35.45 34.71
CA SER A 133 -30.45 36.26 34.40
C SER A 133 -29.18 35.70 35.05
N LYS A 134 -29.22 35.33 36.35
CA LYS A 134 -28.08 34.72 37.03
C LYS A 134 -27.63 33.38 36.40
N GLN A 135 -28.60 32.56 36.00
CA GLN A 135 -28.30 31.27 35.35
C GLN A 135 -27.71 31.47 33.95
N THR A 136 -28.23 32.41 33.20
CA THR A 136 -27.74 32.79 31.87
C THR A 136 -26.30 33.33 31.94
N THR A 137 -26.00 34.19 32.93
CA THR A 137 -24.64 34.72 33.17
C THR A 137 -23.67 33.63 33.55
N SER A 138 -24.08 32.68 34.45
CA SER A 138 -23.26 31.55 34.82
C SER A 138 -22.94 30.63 33.62
N ARG A 139 -23.94 30.41 32.76
CA ARG A 139 -23.74 29.58 31.55
C ARG A 139 -22.92 30.27 30.45
N LYS A 140 -22.99 31.61 30.35
CA LYS A 140 -22.05 32.37 29.47
C LYS A 140 -20.60 32.19 29.97
N LYS A 141 -20.35 32.31 31.26
CA LYS A 141 -19.01 32.05 31.82
C LYS A 141 -18.55 30.60 31.63
N MET A 142 -19.47 29.62 31.65
CA MET A 142 -19.14 28.24 31.28
C MET A 142 -18.81 28.08 29.82
N LEU A 143 -19.50 28.77 28.92
CA LEU A 143 -19.24 28.78 27.50
C LEU A 143 -17.87 29.40 27.19
N GLU A 144 -17.52 30.52 27.85
CA GLU A 144 -16.20 31.16 27.72
C GLU A 144 -15.06 30.28 28.25
N LYS A 145 -15.32 29.45 29.25
CA LYS A 145 -14.34 28.49 29.79
C LYS A 145 -14.28 27.16 29.04
N LEU A 146 -15.25 26.88 28.19
CA LEU A 146 -15.21 25.74 27.29
C LEU A 146 -14.21 26.03 26.17
N ASN A 147 -12.92 25.80 26.49
CA ASN A 147 -11.90 25.69 25.46
C ASN A 147 -12.27 24.44 24.62
N VAL A 148 -12.93 24.69 23.51
CA VAL A 148 -12.86 23.78 22.38
C VAL A 148 -11.45 23.99 21.87
N GLU A 149 -10.50 23.15 22.30
CA GLU A 149 -9.21 23.10 21.62
C GLU A 149 -9.55 22.86 20.15
N GLU A 150 -9.27 23.83 19.30
CA GLU A 150 -9.34 23.60 17.86
C GLU A 150 -8.35 22.45 17.61
N ILE A 151 -8.92 21.26 17.42
CA ILE A 151 -8.12 20.16 16.90
C ILE A 151 -7.67 20.66 15.54
N LYS A 152 -6.38 20.95 15.43
CA LYS A 152 -5.76 21.06 14.12
C LYS A 152 -5.99 19.69 13.47
N PRO A 153 -6.80 19.57 12.41
CA PRO A 153 -7.05 18.27 11.80
C PRO A 153 -5.72 17.75 11.28
N SER A 154 -5.32 16.52 11.65
CA SER A 154 -4.04 15.95 11.22
C SER A 154 -3.85 16.17 9.71
N MET A 155 -2.67 16.58 9.28
CA MET A 155 -2.34 16.70 7.87
C MET A 155 -2.33 15.32 7.18
N ARG A 156 -2.28 14.25 7.98
CA ARG A 156 -2.41 12.87 7.50
C ARG A 156 -3.82 12.61 7.03
N LYS A 157 -3.93 12.34 5.74
CA LYS A 157 -5.19 12.02 5.10
C LYS A 157 -5.13 10.60 4.58
N TYR A 158 -6.08 9.79 4.99
CA TYR A 158 -6.23 8.42 4.50
C TYR A 158 -7.18 8.42 3.30
N PRO A 159 -6.76 7.90 2.14
CA PRO A 159 -7.67 7.79 1.02
C PRO A 159 -8.80 6.80 1.33
N GLY A 160 -10.00 7.10 0.84
CA GLY A 160 -11.19 6.25 0.99
C GLY A 160 -11.20 5.12 -0.02
N ILE A 161 -10.25 4.20 0.07
CA ILE A 161 -10.16 3.06 -0.84
C ILE A 161 -11.19 2.02 -0.44
N ILE A 162 -12.15 1.72 -1.32
CA ILE A 162 -13.20 0.72 -1.09
C ILE A 162 -13.47 -0.02 -2.39
N PHE A 163 -13.11 -1.31 -2.45
CA PHE A 163 -13.47 -2.18 -3.56
C PHE A 163 -14.79 -2.91 -3.23
N GLN A 164 -15.78 -2.72 -4.06
CA GLN A 164 -17.09 -3.38 -3.92
C GLN A 164 -17.37 -4.15 -5.20
N PRO A 165 -17.38 -5.50 -5.14
CA PRO A 165 -17.72 -6.29 -6.32
C PRO A 165 -19.19 -6.10 -6.68
N GLU A 166 -19.47 -5.95 -7.98
CA GLU A 166 -20.84 -5.88 -8.50
C GLU A 166 -21.59 -7.20 -8.26
N ARG A 167 -20.88 -8.32 -8.31
CA ARG A 167 -21.42 -9.67 -8.08
C ARG A 167 -20.43 -10.54 -7.32
N GLU A 168 -20.93 -11.55 -6.63
CA GLU A 168 -20.09 -12.56 -6.00
C GLU A 168 -19.35 -13.42 -7.03
N THR A 169 -18.20 -13.93 -6.66
CA THR A 169 -17.45 -14.91 -7.45
C THR A 169 -18.13 -16.27 -7.43
N GLY A 170 -18.10 -16.99 -8.54
CA GLY A 170 -18.48 -18.39 -8.62
C GLY A 170 -17.46 -19.32 -7.95
N THR A 171 -17.57 -20.62 -8.20
CA THR A 171 -16.63 -21.62 -7.65
C THR A 171 -15.31 -21.69 -8.42
N LYS A 172 -15.36 -21.58 -9.74
CA LYS A 172 -14.15 -21.50 -10.60
C LYS A 172 -13.78 -20.05 -10.81
N ILE A 173 -12.59 -19.66 -10.39
CA ILE A 173 -12.09 -18.30 -10.52
C ILE A 173 -11.14 -18.21 -11.70
N LEU A 174 -10.04 -18.95 -11.65
CA LEU A 174 -8.98 -18.96 -12.64
C LEU A 174 -8.31 -20.32 -12.63
N ALA A 175 -8.08 -20.88 -13.80
CA ALA A 175 -7.23 -22.05 -14.01
C ALA A 175 -6.06 -21.68 -14.94
N VAL A 176 -4.87 -22.01 -14.53
CA VAL A 176 -3.64 -21.90 -15.31
C VAL A 176 -3.07 -23.29 -15.47
N ASP A 177 -2.82 -23.72 -16.69
CA ASP A 177 -2.31 -25.06 -16.98
C ASP A 177 -1.11 -25.03 -17.92
N GLY A 178 0.02 -25.57 -17.45
CA GLY A 178 1.23 -25.76 -18.22
C GLY A 178 1.87 -24.49 -18.79
N LEU A 179 1.70 -23.35 -18.12
CA LEU A 179 2.11 -22.05 -18.64
C LEU A 179 3.64 -21.91 -18.64
N SER A 180 4.20 -21.54 -19.78
CA SER A 180 5.65 -21.28 -19.94
C SER A 180 5.87 -19.98 -20.68
N LYS A 181 6.93 -19.25 -20.32
CA LYS A 181 7.34 -18.01 -20.98
C LYS A 181 8.84 -17.79 -20.91
N THR A 182 9.40 -17.45 -22.06
CA THR A 182 10.81 -17.07 -22.27
C THR A 182 10.87 -15.68 -22.87
N VAL A 183 11.69 -14.80 -22.32
CA VAL A 183 11.88 -13.44 -22.83
C VAL A 183 13.36 -13.20 -23.10
N ASN A 184 13.72 -12.79 -24.32
CA ASN A 184 15.10 -12.54 -24.75
C ASN A 184 16.06 -13.74 -24.52
N GLY A 185 15.54 -14.98 -24.64
CA GLY A 185 16.32 -16.21 -24.41
C GLY A 185 16.44 -16.62 -22.95
N GLU A 186 15.92 -15.85 -22.01
CA GLU A 186 15.87 -16.17 -20.60
C GLU A 186 14.50 -16.75 -20.23
N LYS A 187 14.50 -17.95 -19.65
CA LYS A 187 13.30 -18.62 -19.16
C LYS A 187 12.82 -17.97 -17.88
N LEU A 188 11.66 -17.34 -17.91
CA LEU A 188 11.06 -16.71 -16.73
C LEU A 188 10.36 -17.74 -15.85
N PHE A 189 9.59 -18.65 -16.46
CA PHE A 189 8.93 -19.78 -15.78
C PHE A 189 8.59 -20.86 -16.81
N ASP A 190 8.44 -22.09 -16.32
CA ASP A 190 8.17 -23.25 -17.15
C ASP A 190 7.12 -24.15 -16.50
N LYS A 191 6.11 -24.57 -17.31
CA LYS A 191 5.05 -25.51 -16.94
C LYS A 191 4.36 -25.17 -15.61
N VAL A 192 4.10 -23.89 -15.37
CA VAL A 192 3.40 -23.42 -14.18
C VAL A 192 1.93 -23.77 -14.29
N SER A 193 1.40 -24.47 -13.29
CA SER A 193 -0.04 -24.83 -13.21
C SER A 193 -0.55 -24.55 -11.80
N PHE A 194 -1.68 -23.87 -11.72
CA PHE A 194 -2.41 -23.61 -10.47
C PHE A 194 -3.88 -23.28 -10.76
N THR A 195 -4.72 -23.45 -9.75
CA THR A 195 -6.12 -23.02 -9.78
C THR A 195 -6.39 -22.05 -8.66
N ILE A 196 -7.18 -21.03 -8.91
CA ILE A 196 -7.61 -20.06 -7.89
C ILE A 196 -9.04 -20.41 -7.50
N GLU A 197 -9.25 -20.54 -6.20
CA GLU A 197 -10.54 -20.87 -5.61
C GLU A 197 -11.20 -19.62 -4.97
N LYS A 198 -12.49 -19.74 -4.65
CA LYS A 198 -13.23 -18.63 -4.03
C LYS A 198 -12.61 -18.23 -2.68
N GLY A 199 -12.26 -16.95 -2.55
CA GLY A 199 -11.68 -16.38 -1.34
C GLY A 199 -10.16 -16.43 -1.28
N ASP A 200 -9.50 -17.01 -2.28
CA ASP A 200 -8.05 -16.98 -2.37
C ASP A 200 -7.54 -15.54 -2.52
N LYS A 201 -6.59 -15.19 -1.66
CA LYS A 201 -5.77 -13.98 -1.73
C LYS A 201 -4.33 -14.42 -1.87
N VAL A 202 -3.87 -14.46 -3.10
CA VAL A 202 -2.60 -15.10 -3.46
C VAL A 202 -1.51 -14.06 -3.63
N ALA A 203 -0.46 -14.17 -2.84
CA ALA A 203 0.78 -13.43 -3.09
C ALA A 203 1.69 -14.24 -4.02
N PHE A 204 2.10 -13.61 -5.12
CA PHE A 204 3.06 -14.16 -6.05
C PHE A 204 4.46 -13.68 -5.72
N LEU A 205 5.40 -14.62 -5.64
CA LEU A 205 6.80 -14.37 -5.35
C LEU A 205 7.67 -14.87 -6.50
N SER A 206 8.82 -14.27 -6.70
CA SER A 206 9.87 -14.75 -7.61
C SER A 206 11.20 -14.06 -7.29
N ARG A 207 12.32 -14.72 -7.54
CA ARG A 207 13.65 -14.07 -7.55
C ARG A 207 13.82 -13.12 -8.73
N GLU A 208 13.10 -13.39 -9.83
CA GLU A 208 13.04 -12.53 -11.03
C GLU A 208 11.67 -11.82 -11.08
N PRO A 209 11.58 -10.55 -10.69
CA PRO A 209 10.29 -9.81 -10.66
C PRO A 209 9.57 -9.76 -12.00
N ARG A 210 10.33 -9.76 -13.13
CA ARG A 210 9.74 -9.80 -14.46
C ARG A 210 8.85 -11.03 -14.70
N ALA A 211 9.14 -12.15 -14.01
CA ALA A 211 8.33 -13.36 -14.12
C ALA A 211 6.89 -13.12 -13.64
N ILE A 212 6.72 -12.38 -12.54
CA ILE A 212 5.40 -12.08 -11.98
C ILE A 212 4.65 -11.10 -12.88
N THR A 213 5.30 -9.99 -13.27
CA THR A 213 4.70 -9.01 -14.18
C THR A 213 4.24 -9.68 -15.47
N THR A 214 5.10 -10.53 -16.07
CA THR A 214 4.75 -11.26 -17.30
C THR A 214 3.59 -12.23 -17.07
N LEU A 215 3.55 -12.94 -15.95
CA LEU A 215 2.41 -13.80 -15.61
C LEU A 215 1.11 -12.98 -15.50
N PHE A 216 1.14 -11.83 -14.83
CA PHE A 216 -0.04 -10.98 -14.68
C PHE A 216 -0.50 -10.38 -16.01
N GLU A 217 0.43 -9.98 -16.89
CA GLU A 217 0.10 -9.53 -18.26
C GLU A 217 -0.57 -10.64 -19.07
N ILE A 218 -0.09 -11.88 -18.97
CA ILE A 218 -0.71 -13.04 -19.63
C ILE A 218 -2.11 -13.31 -19.04
N ILE A 219 -2.25 -13.33 -17.74
CA ILE A 219 -3.54 -13.55 -17.06
C ILE A 219 -4.53 -12.42 -17.39
N ALA A 220 -4.06 -11.18 -17.50
CA ALA A 220 -4.88 -10.03 -17.88
C ALA A 220 -5.21 -10.00 -19.39
N GLY A 221 -4.59 -10.87 -20.19
CA GLY A 221 -4.81 -10.95 -21.64
C GLY A 221 -4.05 -9.92 -22.47
N HIS A 222 -3.03 -9.28 -21.88
CA HIS A 222 -2.19 -8.28 -22.55
C HIS A 222 -0.96 -8.89 -23.24
N ASP A 223 -0.53 -10.09 -22.82
CA ASP A 223 0.56 -10.85 -23.42
C ASP A 223 0.12 -12.31 -23.67
N GLN A 224 0.84 -13.02 -24.53
CA GLN A 224 0.59 -14.42 -24.85
C GLN A 224 1.68 -15.31 -24.26
N PRO A 225 1.33 -16.49 -23.71
CA PRO A 225 2.34 -17.46 -23.27
C PRO A 225 2.99 -18.15 -24.47
N ASP A 226 4.17 -18.72 -24.26
CA ASP A 226 4.82 -19.58 -25.26
C ASP A 226 4.11 -20.94 -25.36
N SER A 227 3.60 -21.44 -24.22
CA SER A 227 2.78 -22.64 -24.11
C SER A 227 1.89 -22.60 -22.88
N GLY A 228 0.89 -23.49 -22.86
CA GLY A 228 -0.11 -23.58 -21.79
C GLY A 228 -1.35 -22.72 -22.05
N MET A 229 -2.26 -22.70 -21.10
CA MET A 229 -3.52 -21.97 -21.23
C MET A 229 -3.93 -21.30 -19.92
N VAL A 230 -4.73 -20.25 -20.06
CA VAL A 230 -5.38 -19.52 -18.97
C VAL A 230 -6.88 -19.54 -19.19
N GLU A 231 -7.65 -20.01 -18.22
CA GLU A 231 -9.11 -20.09 -18.29
C GLU A 231 -9.72 -19.34 -17.11
N TRP A 232 -10.49 -18.30 -17.40
CA TRP A 232 -11.25 -17.55 -16.40
C TRP A 232 -12.64 -18.16 -16.16
N GLY A 233 -13.08 -18.14 -14.91
CA GLY A 233 -14.46 -18.46 -14.58
C GLY A 233 -15.45 -17.47 -15.19
N VAL A 234 -16.62 -17.98 -15.64
CA VAL A 234 -17.64 -17.19 -16.36
C VAL A 234 -18.19 -16.00 -15.54
N THR A 235 -18.13 -16.07 -14.22
CA THR A 235 -18.66 -15.02 -13.34
C THR A 235 -17.61 -13.96 -12.97
N ILE A 236 -16.38 -14.10 -13.45
CA ILE A 236 -15.30 -13.24 -13.02
C ILE A 236 -15.26 -11.95 -13.84
N ASN A 237 -15.21 -10.84 -13.10
CA ASN A 237 -14.89 -9.53 -13.59
C ASN A 237 -13.56 -9.12 -12.94
N SER A 238 -12.47 -9.07 -13.71
CA SER A 238 -11.15 -8.74 -13.21
C SER A 238 -10.79 -7.30 -13.43
N ALA A 239 -10.00 -6.73 -12.50
CA ALA A 239 -9.36 -5.43 -12.67
C ALA A 239 -7.86 -5.61 -12.45
N TYR A 240 -7.05 -5.05 -13.36
CA TYR A 240 -5.60 -5.14 -13.34
C TYR A 240 -4.96 -3.79 -13.08
N LEU A 241 -4.06 -3.77 -12.10
CA LEU A 241 -3.14 -2.68 -11.79
C LEU A 241 -1.73 -3.11 -12.24
N PRO A 242 -1.23 -2.61 -13.38
CA PRO A 242 0.08 -2.97 -13.89
C PRO A 242 1.20 -2.28 -13.11
N LEU A 243 2.39 -2.90 -13.09
CA LEU A 243 3.61 -2.31 -12.52
C LEU A 243 3.96 -0.98 -13.19
N ASN A 244 3.93 -0.95 -14.53
CA ASN A 244 4.15 0.28 -15.30
C ASN A 244 2.80 0.85 -15.76
N ASN A 245 2.46 1.99 -15.21
CA ASN A 245 1.22 2.71 -15.53
C ASN A 245 1.44 3.97 -16.37
N SER A 246 2.66 4.23 -16.85
CA SER A 246 3.03 5.46 -17.55
C SER A 246 2.16 5.73 -18.79
N ASP A 247 1.81 4.68 -19.53
CA ASP A 247 1.04 4.80 -20.78
C ASP A 247 -0.37 5.35 -20.57
N PHE A 248 -0.95 5.17 -19.38
CA PHE A 248 -2.25 5.74 -19.02
C PHE A 248 -2.22 7.25 -18.86
N PHE A 249 -1.04 7.85 -18.66
CA PHE A 249 -0.85 9.26 -18.32
C PHE A 249 -0.12 10.07 -19.42
N ASN A 250 0.08 9.49 -20.60
CA ASN A 250 0.76 10.12 -21.75
C ASN A 250 -0.19 11.03 -22.57
N ASN A 251 -1.09 11.76 -21.89
CA ASN A 251 -2.02 12.68 -22.52
C ASN A 251 -2.19 13.96 -21.69
N GLU A 252 -2.88 14.96 -22.24
CA GLU A 252 -3.10 16.25 -21.58
C GLU A 252 -4.50 16.41 -20.98
N LEU A 253 -5.22 15.32 -20.76
CA LEU A 253 -6.53 15.36 -20.12
C LEU A 253 -6.40 15.82 -18.67
N SER A 254 -7.46 16.44 -18.17
CA SER A 254 -7.61 16.64 -16.74
C SER A 254 -7.82 15.30 -16.02
N ILE A 255 -7.57 15.24 -14.70
CA ILE A 255 -7.80 14.00 -13.93
C ILE A 255 -9.26 13.54 -14.05
N VAL A 256 -10.22 14.47 -14.00
CA VAL A 256 -11.64 14.12 -14.10
C VAL A 256 -12.00 13.59 -15.49
N ASP A 257 -11.51 14.23 -16.57
CA ASP A 257 -11.76 13.78 -17.93
C ASP A 257 -11.04 12.44 -18.23
N TRP A 258 -9.86 12.26 -17.65
CA TRP A 258 -9.13 10.99 -17.73
C TRP A 258 -9.91 9.86 -17.05
N LEU A 259 -10.46 10.11 -15.84
CA LEU A 259 -11.22 9.09 -15.13
C LEU A 259 -12.55 8.78 -15.83
N ALA A 260 -13.16 9.77 -16.49
CA ALA A 260 -14.39 9.61 -17.26
C ALA A 260 -14.29 8.55 -18.38
N GLN A 261 -13.08 8.34 -18.93
CA GLN A 261 -12.86 7.32 -19.97
C GLN A 261 -13.09 5.88 -19.48
N PHE A 262 -13.11 5.66 -18.18
CA PHE A 262 -13.23 4.35 -17.52
C PHE A 262 -14.54 4.15 -16.77
N SER A 263 -15.48 5.09 -16.90
CA SER A 263 -16.75 5.09 -16.18
C SER A 263 -17.94 5.10 -17.12
N ASP A 264 -18.97 4.34 -16.80
CA ASP A 264 -20.26 4.40 -17.50
C ASP A 264 -21.02 5.68 -17.15
N ASP A 265 -20.89 6.17 -15.92
CA ASP A 265 -21.41 7.48 -15.50
C ASP A 265 -20.28 8.52 -15.59
N THR A 266 -20.38 9.38 -16.60
CA THR A 266 -19.42 10.45 -16.88
C THR A 266 -19.77 11.77 -16.20
N SER A 267 -20.80 11.79 -15.34
CA SER A 267 -21.17 13.04 -14.63
C SER A 267 -20.03 13.46 -13.70
N GLU A 268 -19.70 14.74 -13.77
CA GLU A 268 -18.60 15.31 -12.99
C GLU A 268 -18.80 15.08 -11.47
N LEU A 269 -20.05 15.19 -10.99
CA LEU A 269 -20.38 14.98 -9.59
C LEU A 269 -20.04 13.56 -9.12
N TYR A 270 -20.33 12.55 -9.95
CA TYR A 270 -20.02 11.15 -9.66
C TYR A 270 -18.51 10.92 -9.60
N LEU A 271 -17.79 11.38 -10.60
CA LEU A 271 -16.33 11.21 -10.70
C LEU A 271 -15.58 11.97 -9.60
N ARG A 272 -16.05 13.19 -9.25
CA ARG A 272 -15.54 13.95 -8.10
C ARG A 272 -15.67 13.18 -6.79
N GLY A 273 -16.71 12.38 -6.63
CA GLY A 273 -16.88 11.51 -5.47
C GLY A 273 -15.75 10.49 -5.32
N TYR A 274 -15.33 9.86 -6.41
CA TYR A 274 -14.17 8.94 -6.41
C TYR A 274 -12.84 9.66 -6.22
N LEU A 275 -12.64 10.77 -6.94
CA LEU A 275 -11.42 11.56 -6.82
C LEU A 275 -11.26 12.18 -5.43
N GLY A 276 -12.37 12.64 -4.82
CA GLY A 276 -12.36 13.13 -3.45
C GLY A 276 -11.96 12.05 -2.44
N LYS A 277 -12.42 10.80 -2.61
CA LYS A 277 -11.96 9.66 -1.82
C LYS A 277 -10.46 9.42 -1.99
N MET A 278 -9.90 9.68 -3.17
CA MET A 278 -8.47 9.57 -3.46
C MET A 278 -7.69 10.85 -3.10
N LEU A 279 -8.26 11.71 -2.28
CA LEU A 279 -7.65 12.93 -1.75
C LEU A 279 -7.39 14.04 -2.79
N PHE A 280 -8.02 13.98 -3.94
CA PHE A 280 -8.04 15.09 -4.87
C PHE A 280 -9.16 16.07 -4.50
N SER A 281 -8.81 17.30 -4.17
CA SER A 281 -9.76 18.30 -3.67
C SER A 281 -9.77 19.58 -4.52
N GLY A 282 -10.93 20.24 -4.57
CA GLY A 282 -11.09 21.52 -5.24
C GLY A 282 -10.67 21.49 -6.71
N ASP A 283 -9.73 22.35 -7.08
CA ASP A 283 -9.24 22.51 -8.45
C ASP A 283 -8.18 21.47 -8.85
N GLU A 284 -7.72 20.61 -7.92
CA GLU A 284 -6.73 19.59 -8.23
C GLU A 284 -7.23 18.58 -9.27
N ILE A 285 -8.52 18.33 -9.33
CA ILE A 285 -9.14 17.42 -10.31
C ILE A 285 -8.97 17.89 -11.76
N TYR A 286 -8.67 19.18 -11.98
CA TYR A 286 -8.42 19.77 -13.29
C TYR A 286 -6.94 19.80 -13.67
N LYS A 287 -6.04 19.34 -12.79
CA LYS A 287 -4.63 19.14 -13.17
C LYS A 287 -4.54 18.16 -14.34
N LYS A 288 -3.59 18.40 -15.24
CA LYS A 288 -3.30 17.49 -16.35
C LYS A 288 -2.63 16.22 -15.80
N VAL A 289 -3.02 15.05 -16.33
CA VAL A 289 -2.50 13.76 -15.84
C VAL A 289 -1.02 13.54 -16.10
N ASN A 290 -0.45 14.19 -17.12
CA ASN A 290 0.97 14.08 -17.46
C ASN A 290 1.91 14.77 -16.45
N VAL A 291 1.40 15.69 -15.61
CA VAL A 291 2.21 16.41 -14.60
C VAL A 291 2.08 15.82 -13.19
N LEU A 292 1.33 14.73 -13.03
CA LEU A 292 1.10 14.09 -11.74
C LEU A 292 2.36 13.40 -11.21
N SER A 293 2.55 13.48 -9.90
CA SER A 293 3.55 12.67 -9.18
C SER A 293 3.23 11.17 -9.23
N GLY A 294 4.20 10.32 -8.92
CA GLY A 294 4.00 8.87 -8.87
C GLY A 294 2.85 8.45 -7.95
N GLY A 295 2.76 9.03 -6.75
CA GLY A 295 1.68 8.78 -5.80
C GLY A 295 0.31 9.25 -6.29
N GLU A 296 0.23 10.45 -6.92
CA GLU A 296 -1.00 10.94 -7.53
C GLU A 296 -1.48 10.03 -8.67
N LYS A 297 -0.56 9.57 -9.55
CA LYS A 297 -0.86 8.60 -10.61
C LYS A 297 -1.40 7.29 -10.02
N MET A 298 -0.76 6.77 -8.97
CA MET A 298 -1.20 5.55 -8.32
C MET A 298 -2.60 5.70 -7.70
N ARG A 299 -2.90 6.82 -7.04
CA ARG A 299 -4.26 7.09 -6.53
C ARG A 299 -5.30 7.20 -7.66
N CYS A 300 -4.94 7.77 -8.82
CA CYS A 300 -5.81 7.76 -10.01
C CYS A 300 -6.06 6.33 -10.51
N MET A 301 -5.03 5.48 -10.57
CA MET A 301 -5.18 4.08 -10.97
C MET A 301 -6.08 3.30 -10.00
N ILE A 302 -5.97 3.53 -8.69
CA ILE A 302 -6.86 2.94 -7.69
C ILE A 302 -8.31 3.41 -7.89
N ALA A 303 -8.54 4.71 -8.15
CA ALA A 303 -9.87 5.22 -8.48
C ALA A 303 -10.47 4.53 -9.72
N ARG A 304 -9.67 4.37 -10.78
CA ARG A 304 -10.05 3.63 -12.00
C ARG A 304 -10.43 2.17 -11.69
N MET A 305 -9.68 1.50 -10.83
CA MET A 305 -9.99 0.13 -10.44
C MET A 305 -11.29 0.03 -9.63
N GLN A 306 -11.56 1.00 -8.76
CA GLN A 306 -12.81 1.03 -7.99
C GLN A 306 -14.05 1.15 -8.89
N LEU A 307 -13.98 1.93 -9.98
CA LEU A 307 -15.06 2.08 -10.95
C LEU A 307 -15.43 0.75 -11.66
N ARG A 308 -14.49 -0.18 -11.74
CA ARG A 308 -14.72 -1.48 -12.39
C ARG A 308 -15.62 -2.41 -11.59
N ASN A 309 -15.83 -2.18 -10.30
CA ASN A 309 -16.58 -3.06 -9.40
C ASN A 309 -16.20 -4.54 -9.54
N ALA A 310 -14.92 -4.79 -9.75
CA ALA A 310 -14.36 -6.11 -10.03
C ALA A 310 -14.47 -7.04 -8.81
N ASN A 311 -14.66 -8.33 -9.08
CA ASN A 311 -14.65 -9.36 -8.05
C ASN A 311 -13.34 -10.16 -7.97
N CYS A 312 -12.40 -9.86 -8.87
CA CYS A 312 -11.03 -10.36 -8.83
C CYS A 312 -10.06 -9.21 -9.12
N LEU A 313 -9.13 -8.95 -8.21
CA LEU A 313 -8.12 -7.90 -8.35
C LEU A 313 -6.78 -8.54 -8.69
N ILE A 314 -6.11 -8.01 -9.70
CA ILE A 314 -4.73 -8.35 -10.07
C ILE A 314 -3.88 -7.11 -9.81
N LEU A 315 -2.91 -7.21 -8.90
CA LEU A 315 -2.17 -6.05 -8.37
C LEU A 315 -0.67 -6.31 -8.48
N ASP A 316 -0.01 -5.64 -9.42
CA ASP A 316 1.44 -5.75 -9.55
C ASP A 316 2.14 -4.64 -8.76
N THR A 317 2.74 -5.01 -7.62
CA THR A 317 3.42 -4.12 -6.67
C THR A 317 2.63 -2.83 -6.34
N PRO A 318 1.40 -2.96 -5.83
CA PRO A 318 0.47 -1.83 -5.66
C PRO A 318 0.90 -0.82 -4.61
N THR A 319 1.84 -1.16 -3.77
CA THR A 319 2.37 -0.30 -2.69
C THR A 319 3.44 0.69 -3.18
N ASN A 320 3.98 0.48 -4.39
CA ASN A 320 4.97 1.38 -4.96
C ASN A 320 4.40 2.79 -5.14
N HIS A 321 5.19 3.80 -4.77
CA HIS A 321 4.85 5.23 -4.85
C HIS A 321 3.67 5.68 -3.98
N LEU A 322 3.13 4.84 -3.11
CA LEU A 322 2.13 5.24 -2.13
C LEU A 322 2.81 5.70 -0.83
N ASP A 323 2.26 6.74 -0.21
CA ASP A 323 2.60 7.11 1.15
C ASP A 323 2.06 6.08 2.15
N MET A 324 2.57 6.12 3.37
CA MET A 324 2.25 5.14 4.42
C MET A 324 0.76 5.12 4.75
N GLU A 325 0.10 6.26 4.74
CA GLU A 325 -1.34 6.39 4.96
C GLU A 325 -2.16 5.72 3.85
N SER A 326 -1.73 5.88 2.61
CA SER A 326 -2.35 5.22 1.44
C SER A 326 -2.13 3.71 1.45
N ILE A 327 -0.92 3.24 1.78
CA ILE A 327 -0.62 1.80 1.95
C ILE A 327 -1.51 1.21 3.03
N GLN A 328 -1.66 1.88 4.17
CA GLN A 328 -2.50 1.43 5.27
C GLN A 328 -3.98 1.34 4.88
N ALA A 329 -4.52 2.37 4.23
CA ALA A 329 -5.90 2.38 3.77
C ALA A 329 -6.15 1.27 2.74
N PHE A 330 -5.20 1.05 1.83
CA PHE A 330 -5.23 0.01 0.83
C PHE A 330 -5.22 -1.39 1.47
N ASN A 331 -4.26 -1.64 2.35
CA ASN A 331 -4.14 -2.89 3.09
C ASN A 331 -5.41 -3.23 3.88
N ASN A 332 -5.93 -2.28 4.65
CA ASN A 332 -7.14 -2.48 5.45
C ASN A 332 -8.35 -2.84 4.57
N ASN A 333 -8.48 -2.25 3.39
CA ASN A 333 -9.57 -2.55 2.49
C ASN A 333 -9.40 -3.92 1.81
N LEU A 334 -8.19 -4.28 1.37
CA LEU A 334 -7.92 -5.59 0.78
C LEU A 334 -8.13 -6.74 1.77
N LYS A 335 -7.86 -6.53 3.07
CA LYS A 335 -8.20 -7.51 4.13
C LYS A 335 -9.71 -7.78 4.17
N LEU A 336 -10.54 -6.76 4.01
CA LEU A 336 -12.00 -6.83 4.06
C LEU A 336 -12.64 -7.21 2.73
N PHE A 337 -11.89 -7.14 1.63
CA PHE A 337 -12.42 -7.46 0.30
C PHE A 337 -12.85 -8.91 0.21
N LYS A 338 -14.11 -9.13 -0.25
CA LYS A 338 -14.74 -10.45 -0.31
C LYS A 338 -14.45 -11.21 -1.62
N GLY A 339 -13.85 -10.55 -2.61
CA GLY A 339 -13.43 -11.15 -3.87
C GLY A 339 -12.06 -11.82 -3.76
N ASN A 340 -11.54 -12.23 -4.92
CA ASN A 340 -10.21 -12.81 -5.05
C ASN A 340 -9.15 -11.73 -5.31
N ILE A 341 -7.94 -11.97 -4.83
CA ILE A 341 -6.81 -11.08 -5.03
C ILE A 341 -5.60 -11.88 -5.48
N LEU A 342 -5.01 -11.48 -6.60
CA LEU A 342 -3.73 -11.96 -7.10
C LEU A 342 -2.77 -10.77 -7.03
N PHE A 343 -1.69 -10.85 -6.27
CA PHE A 343 -0.83 -9.69 -6.11
C PHE A 343 0.64 -10.04 -5.93
N SER A 344 1.49 -9.08 -6.22
CA SER A 344 2.90 -9.06 -5.84
C SER A 344 3.14 -7.87 -4.92
N SER A 345 4.09 -7.97 -4.03
CA SER A 345 4.57 -6.85 -3.21
C SER A 345 5.98 -7.14 -2.67
N HIS A 346 6.71 -6.08 -2.36
CA HIS A 346 7.94 -6.14 -1.58
C HIS A 346 7.69 -5.79 -0.10
N ASP A 347 6.52 -5.27 0.23
CA ASP A 347 6.11 -4.94 1.59
C ASP A 347 5.72 -6.24 2.33
N HIS A 348 6.57 -6.64 3.28
CA HIS A 348 6.42 -7.85 4.08
C HIS A 348 5.09 -7.86 4.87
N GLU A 349 4.78 -6.75 5.52
CA GLU A 349 3.54 -6.59 6.31
C GLU A 349 2.30 -6.67 5.42
N PHE A 350 2.37 -6.07 4.22
CA PHE A 350 1.29 -6.13 3.24
C PHE A 350 1.03 -7.57 2.78
N ILE A 351 2.08 -8.33 2.45
CA ILE A 351 1.94 -9.73 2.07
C ILE A 351 1.36 -10.54 3.23
N ASN A 352 1.93 -10.40 4.43
CA ASN A 352 1.55 -11.21 5.59
C ASN A 352 0.11 -10.95 6.05
N THR A 353 -0.39 -9.73 5.87
CA THR A 353 -1.73 -9.34 6.32
C THR A 353 -2.83 -9.58 5.28
N VAL A 354 -2.50 -9.61 3.98
CA VAL A 354 -3.47 -9.79 2.90
C VAL A 354 -3.51 -11.23 2.40
N ALA A 355 -2.35 -11.88 2.22
CA ALA A 355 -2.28 -13.21 1.62
C ALA A 355 -2.76 -14.30 2.57
N ASN A 356 -3.50 -15.27 2.01
CA ASN A 356 -3.79 -16.55 2.64
C ASN A 356 -3.13 -17.74 1.88
N ARG A 357 -2.48 -17.44 0.76
CA ARG A 357 -1.82 -18.43 -0.10
C ARG A 357 -0.63 -17.77 -0.78
N ILE A 358 0.47 -18.52 -0.91
CA ILE A 358 1.71 -18.08 -1.55
C ILE A 358 1.99 -18.96 -2.75
N ILE A 359 2.25 -18.34 -3.91
CA ILE A 359 2.73 -19.02 -5.11
C ILE A 359 4.06 -18.39 -5.51
N GLU A 360 5.15 -19.16 -5.44
CA GLU A 360 6.47 -18.70 -5.90
C GLU A 360 6.79 -19.27 -7.28
N LEU A 361 7.03 -18.36 -8.24
CA LEU A 361 7.44 -18.72 -9.59
C LEU A 361 8.94 -18.96 -9.62
N THR A 362 9.33 -20.05 -10.26
CA THR A 362 10.73 -20.42 -10.46
C THR A 362 10.98 -20.75 -11.94
N PRO A 363 12.23 -20.75 -12.41
CA PRO A 363 12.55 -21.14 -13.78
C PRO A 363 12.12 -22.57 -14.14
N ASN A 364 11.94 -23.45 -13.15
CA ASN A 364 11.66 -24.88 -13.35
C ASN A 364 10.33 -25.33 -12.74
N GLY A 365 9.37 -24.41 -12.56
CA GLY A 365 8.05 -24.70 -12.02
C GLY A 365 7.56 -23.65 -11.00
N SER A 366 6.70 -24.08 -10.08
CA SER A 366 6.17 -23.19 -9.04
C SER A 366 6.07 -23.93 -7.69
N ILE A 367 6.15 -23.16 -6.61
CA ILE A 367 5.88 -23.61 -5.24
C ILE A 367 4.54 -22.98 -4.83
N ASP A 368 3.56 -23.81 -4.48
CA ASP A 368 2.22 -23.39 -4.10
C ASP A 368 1.91 -23.86 -2.68
N LYS A 369 1.61 -22.91 -1.77
CA LYS A 369 1.40 -23.19 -0.34
C LYS A 369 0.26 -22.34 0.23
N LEU A 370 -0.67 -23.01 0.91
CA LEU A 370 -1.73 -22.38 1.72
C LEU A 370 -1.18 -22.12 3.13
N MET A 371 -0.52 -20.99 3.30
CA MET A 371 0.04 -20.56 4.59
C MET A 371 0.29 -19.05 4.58
N THR A 372 0.59 -18.51 5.77
CA THR A 372 1.01 -17.11 5.90
C THR A 372 2.39 -16.91 5.28
N TYR A 373 2.72 -15.67 4.97
CA TYR A 373 4.05 -15.36 4.41
C TYR A 373 5.17 -15.61 5.41
N GLU A 374 4.93 -15.34 6.69
CA GLU A 374 5.89 -15.58 7.75
C GLU A 374 6.19 -17.08 7.92
N ASP A 375 5.17 -17.94 7.92
CA ASP A 375 5.35 -19.38 7.92
C ASP A 375 6.14 -19.86 6.69
N TYR A 376 5.83 -19.27 5.52
CA TYR A 376 6.45 -19.63 4.24
C TYR A 376 7.96 -19.40 4.22
N ILE A 377 8.44 -18.28 4.75
CA ILE A 377 9.87 -17.96 4.76
C ILE A 377 10.67 -18.80 5.77
N HIS A 378 10.00 -19.33 6.82
CA HIS A 378 10.63 -20.14 7.85
C HIS A 378 10.50 -21.66 7.62
N ASP A 379 9.61 -22.11 6.72
CA ASP A 379 9.39 -23.54 6.45
C ASP A 379 10.59 -24.18 5.74
N ASP A 380 11.17 -25.20 6.37
CA ASP A 380 12.37 -25.89 5.86
C ASP A 380 12.08 -26.68 4.58
N ARG A 381 10.85 -27.21 4.40
CA ARG A 381 10.42 -27.89 3.17
C ARG A 381 10.34 -26.94 2.00
N VAL A 382 9.93 -25.69 2.26
CA VAL A 382 9.92 -24.61 1.25
C VAL A 382 11.35 -24.29 0.84
N LYS A 383 12.30 -24.20 1.78
CA LYS A 383 13.72 -23.95 1.49
C LYS A 383 14.32 -25.04 0.60
N GLU A 384 14.04 -26.32 0.92
CA GLU A 384 14.50 -27.46 0.09
C GLU A 384 13.90 -27.41 -1.33
N LEU A 385 12.59 -27.07 -1.45
CA LEU A 385 11.94 -26.93 -2.76
C LEU A 385 12.54 -25.78 -3.57
N LYS A 386 12.82 -24.63 -2.92
CA LYS A 386 13.50 -23.50 -3.55
C LYS A 386 14.87 -23.89 -4.09
N GLU A 387 15.69 -24.56 -3.30
CA GLU A 387 17.01 -25.03 -3.75
C GLU A 387 16.89 -25.93 -4.99
N LYS A 388 15.93 -26.85 -4.99
CA LYS A 388 15.70 -27.76 -6.13
C LYS A 388 15.20 -27.06 -7.39
N LEU A 389 14.29 -26.08 -7.26
CA LEU A 389 13.63 -25.47 -8.41
C LEU A 389 14.36 -24.24 -8.97
N TYR A 390 15.24 -23.63 -8.18
CA TYR A 390 16.11 -22.55 -8.67
C TYR A 390 17.46 -23.03 -9.16
N ASN A 391 17.96 -24.16 -8.65
CA ASN A 391 19.19 -24.75 -9.17
C ASN A 391 18.84 -25.57 -10.43
N THR A 392 19.24 -25.06 -11.58
CA THR A 392 19.34 -25.86 -12.79
C THR A 392 20.44 -26.92 -12.54
N ALA A 393 20.05 -28.18 -12.54
CA ALA A 393 21.05 -29.21 -12.80
C ALA A 393 21.56 -28.93 -14.23
N ASP A 394 22.87 -28.65 -14.36
CA ASP A 394 23.59 -28.63 -15.60
C ASP A 394 23.38 -29.94 -16.41
#